data_fcb44331a51e2b4cb83aef7cfcfa4752
#
_entry.id   fcb44331a51e2b4cb83aef7cfcfa4752
#
_cell.length_a   1.000
_cell.length_b   1.000
_cell.length_c   1.000
_cell.angle_alpha   90.00
_cell.angle_beta   90.00
_cell.angle_gamma   90.00
#
_symmetry.space_group_name_H-M   'P 1'
#
loop_
_entity.id
_entity.type
_entity.pdbx_description
1 polymer ?
#
loop_
_entity_poly.entity_id
_entity_poly.type
_entity_poly.pdbx_seq_one_letter_code
_entity_poly.pdbx_strand_id
1 'polypeptide(L)'
;MTAAPGMHRQRSARQGGAALVTAMVLMLAVLVVGFASVRSALADAQSARHERDRQAALRAAEAALLDAERELAATPATSPRFAAVAGAGFVDGCGKAGTDSHGLCTRLAPPSWQAIDLAGADPALVLYGTFSMRGLGGVAQQPRYLIELLPFSPAYGRFYRITALGFGQRDSTRVVLQSLYRMPPPAAGPGPPGPPTVAPAAGAPATGTPPATPAVPTPAALPAQRIGWREVANWPALHAATK
;
A
#
# COMPACT_ATOMS: atom_id res chain seq x y z
N MET A 1 -41.66 64.86 -68.08
CA MET A 1 -40.32 64.40 -68.39
C MET A 1 -39.83 63.62 -67.14
N THR A 2 -40.00 62.31 -67.15
CA THR A 2 -39.75 61.41 -66.04
C THR A 2 -38.60 60.51 -66.49
N ALA A 3 -37.44 60.64 -65.78
CA ALA A 3 -36.26 59.85 -66.03
C ALA A 3 -36.39 58.50 -65.27
N ALA A 4 -36.20 57.38 -65.97
CA ALA A 4 -36.19 56.05 -65.38
C ALA A 4 -34.83 55.76 -64.70
N PRO A 5 -34.80 55.07 -63.55
CA PRO A 5 -33.55 54.67 -62.92
C PRO A 5 -32.94 53.43 -63.57
N GLY A 6 -31.72 53.55 -64.00
CA GLY A 6 -30.93 52.49 -64.60
C GLY A 6 -30.68 51.29 -63.62
N MET A 7 -31.12 50.11 -64.05
CA MET A 7 -30.83 48.83 -63.40
C MET A 7 -29.35 48.49 -63.58
N HIS A 8 -28.53 48.62 -62.52
CA HIS A 8 -27.21 48.07 -62.51
C HIS A 8 -27.26 46.51 -62.41
N ARG A 9 -27.06 45.85 -63.56
CA ARG A 9 -26.81 44.41 -63.63
C ARG A 9 -25.47 44.13 -62.91
N GLN A 10 -25.54 43.63 -61.69
CA GLN A 10 -24.39 43.02 -61.08
C GLN A 10 -23.99 41.80 -61.91
N ARG A 11 -22.84 41.89 -62.54
CA ARG A 11 -22.17 40.75 -63.19
C ARG A 11 -21.79 39.78 -62.12
N SER A 12 -22.49 38.67 -61.98
CA SER A 12 -22.08 37.50 -61.19
C SER A 12 -20.77 36.94 -61.77
N ALA A 13 -19.68 37.34 -61.19
CA ALA A 13 -18.38 36.77 -61.52
C ALA A 13 -18.46 35.24 -61.30
N ARG A 14 -18.14 34.46 -62.35
CA ARG A 14 -18.07 32.99 -62.29
C ARG A 14 -17.02 32.57 -61.27
N GLN A 15 -17.41 32.29 -60.03
CA GLN A 15 -16.59 31.76 -58.98
C GLN A 15 -16.59 30.21 -58.91
N GLY A 16 -16.77 29.56 -60.07
CA GLY A 16 -16.98 28.11 -60.15
C GLY A 16 -15.79 27.21 -59.79
N GLY A 17 -14.55 27.74 -59.72
CA GLY A 17 -13.36 26.95 -59.42
C GLY A 17 -12.89 27.03 -57.95
N ALA A 18 -13.04 28.21 -57.35
CA ALA A 18 -12.54 28.42 -55.97
C ALA A 18 -13.35 27.68 -54.91
N ALA A 19 -14.68 27.55 -55.13
CA ALA A 19 -15.56 26.84 -54.17
C ALA A 19 -15.23 25.35 -54.02
N LEU A 20 -14.82 24.70 -55.12
CA LEU A 20 -14.44 23.27 -55.06
C LEU A 20 -13.13 23.06 -54.29
N VAL A 21 -12.15 23.94 -54.53
CA VAL A 21 -10.85 23.86 -53.81
C VAL A 21 -11.04 24.14 -52.31
N THR A 22 -11.83 25.14 -51.94
CA THR A 22 -12.12 25.43 -50.54
C THR A 22 -12.87 24.28 -49.85
N ALA A 23 -13.83 23.65 -50.55
CA ALA A 23 -14.54 22.49 -50.03
C ALA A 23 -13.60 21.29 -49.81
N MET A 24 -12.68 21.01 -50.76
CA MET A 24 -11.66 19.95 -50.60
C MET A 24 -10.72 20.22 -49.41
N VAL A 25 -10.25 21.47 -49.25
CA VAL A 25 -9.36 21.85 -48.14
C VAL A 25 -10.09 21.69 -46.80
N LEU A 26 -11.36 22.13 -46.73
CA LEU A 26 -12.17 21.96 -45.51
C LEU A 26 -12.42 20.49 -45.19
N MET A 27 -12.74 19.64 -46.17
CA MET A 27 -12.88 18.20 -45.94
C MET A 27 -11.58 17.58 -45.45
N LEU A 28 -10.44 17.96 -46.02
CA LEU A 28 -9.12 17.47 -45.60
C LEU A 28 -8.78 17.91 -44.17
N ALA A 29 -9.08 19.16 -43.82
CA ALA A 29 -8.91 19.68 -42.47
C ALA A 29 -9.78 18.92 -41.47
N VAL A 30 -11.04 18.67 -41.76
CA VAL A 30 -11.95 17.87 -40.90
C VAL A 30 -11.45 16.43 -40.73
N LEU A 31 -10.96 15.80 -41.82
CA LEU A 31 -10.39 14.45 -41.75
C LEU A 31 -9.14 14.39 -40.85
N VAL A 32 -8.23 15.37 -40.95
CA VAL A 32 -7.03 15.43 -40.13
C VAL A 32 -7.38 15.61 -38.66
N VAL A 33 -8.29 16.52 -38.32
CA VAL A 33 -8.79 16.74 -36.97
C VAL A 33 -9.50 15.51 -36.44
N GLY A 34 -10.34 14.87 -37.23
CA GLY A 34 -11.03 13.63 -36.87
C GLY A 34 -10.06 12.51 -36.57
N PHE A 35 -9.02 12.31 -37.38
CA PHE A 35 -8.00 11.30 -37.17
C PHE A 35 -7.15 11.55 -35.92
N ALA A 36 -6.79 12.81 -35.68
CA ALA A 36 -6.08 13.21 -34.46
C ALA A 36 -6.91 12.92 -33.20
N SER A 37 -8.22 13.20 -33.22
CA SER A 37 -9.12 12.92 -32.11
C SER A 37 -9.25 11.43 -31.80
N VAL A 38 -9.30 10.57 -32.82
CA VAL A 38 -9.35 9.11 -32.64
C VAL A 38 -8.05 8.60 -32.01
N ARG A 39 -6.89 9.09 -32.44
CA ARG A 39 -5.61 8.71 -31.85
C ARG A 39 -5.51 9.11 -30.39
N SER A 40 -5.94 10.32 -30.03
CA SER A 40 -5.98 10.77 -28.63
C SER A 40 -6.88 9.87 -27.78
N ALA A 41 -8.10 9.57 -28.25
CA ALA A 41 -9.03 8.71 -27.53
C ALA A 41 -8.48 7.29 -27.29
N LEU A 42 -7.75 6.73 -28.25
CA LEU A 42 -7.10 5.43 -28.09
C LEU A 42 -5.97 5.47 -27.05
N ALA A 43 -5.14 6.51 -27.06
CA ALA A 43 -4.08 6.70 -26.07
C ALA A 43 -4.66 6.87 -24.66
N ASP A 44 -5.72 7.66 -24.51
CA ASP A 44 -6.41 7.86 -23.23
C ASP A 44 -7.02 6.56 -22.72
N ALA A 45 -7.63 5.75 -23.60
CA ALA A 45 -8.17 4.44 -23.23
C ALA A 45 -7.08 3.46 -22.78
N GLN A 46 -5.90 3.48 -23.40
CA GLN A 46 -4.76 2.66 -22.97
C GLN A 46 -4.23 3.11 -21.61
N SER A 47 -4.04 4.40 -21.41
CA SER A 47 -3.60 4.98 -20.14
C SER A 47 -4.57 4.64 -19.01
N ALA A 48 -5.88 4.75 -19.25
CA ALA A 48 -6.90 4.38 -18.28
C ALA A 48 -6.87 2.89 -17.90
N ARG A 49 -6.57 2.00 -18.86
CA ARG A 49 -6.40 0.57 -18.58
C ARG A 49 -5.17 0.29 -17.73
N HIS A 50 -4.04 0.93 -18.01
CA HIS A 50 -2.81 0.81 -17.22
C HIS A 50 -3.02 1.31 -15.80
N GLU A 51 -3.69 2.44 -15.63
CA GLU A 51 -3.98 2.98 -14.31
C GLU A 51 -4.90 2.07 -13.49
N ARG A 52 -5.96 1.52 -14.10
CA ARG A 52 -6.84 0.54 -13.42
C ARG A 52 -6.08 -0.71 -12.99
N ASP A 53 -5.19 -1.20 -13.85
CA ASP A 53 -4.38 -2.39 -13.56
C ASP A 53 -3.39 -2.12 -12.41
N ARG A 54 -2.74 -0.94 -12.42
CA ARG A 54 -1.89 -0.49 -11.32
C ARG A 54 -2.66 -0.34 -10.00
N GLN A 55 -3.86 0.22 -10.04
CA GLN A 55 -4.72 0.33 -8.86
C GLN A 55 -5.17 -1.04 -8.35
N ALA A 56 -5.41 -2.02 -9.23
CA ALA A 56 -5.68 -3.39 -8.81
C ALA A 56 -4.48 -3.99 -8.08
N ALA A 57 -3.25 -3.82 -8.60
CA ALA A 57 -2.02 -4.27 -7.95
C ALA A 57 -1.80 -3.59 -6.58
N LEU A 58 -2.08 -2.28 -6.49
CA LEU A 58 -1.97 -1.53 -5.23
C LEU A 58 -2.92 -2.11 -4.18
N ARG A 59 -4.21 -2.28 -4.52
CA ARG A 59 -5.21 -2.86 -3.61
C ARG A 59 -4.87 -4.29 -3.20
N ALA A 60 -4.29 -5.08 -4.10
CA ALA A 60 -3.82 -6.42 -3.80
C ALA A 60 -2.67 -6.39 -2.78
N ALA A 61 -1.69 -5.50 -2.95
CA ALA A 61 -0.61 -5.32 -1.98
C ALA A 61 -1.12 -4.83 -0.61
N GLU A 62 -2.08 -3.90 -0.59
CA GLU A 62 -2.73 -3.43 0.64
C GLU A 62 -3.48 -4.57 1.36
N ALA A 63 -4.18 -5.43 0.60
CA ALA A 63 -4.86 -6.58 1.18
C ALA A 63 -3.86 -7.54 1.86
N ALA A 64 -2.70 -7.78 1.24
CA ALA A 64 -1.65 -8.61 1.82
C ALA A 64 -1.01 -7.96 3.07
N LEU A 65 -0.80 -6.65 3.08
CA LEU A 65 -0.37 -5.92 4.28
C LEU A 65 -1.36 -6.09 5.42
N LEU A 66 -2.66 -5.92 5.15
CA LEU A 66 -3.71 -6.08 6.15
C LEU A 66 -3.81 -7.53 6.66
N ASP A 67 -3.55 -8.53 5.82
CA ASP A 67 -3.54 -9.93 6.23
C ASP A 67 -2.39 -10.20 7.20
N ALA A 68 -1.18 -9.72 6.88
CA ALA A 68 -0.02 -9.80 7.75
C ALA A 68 -0.23 -9.04 9.09
N GLU A 69 -0.84 -7.87 9.06
CA GLU A 69 -1.14 -7.09 10.27
C GLU A 69 -2.17 -7.77 11.18
N ARG A 70 -3.19 -8.42 10.58
CA ARG A 70 -4.14 -9.24 11.35
C ARG A 70 -3.44 -10.43 12.00
N GLU A 71 -2.49 -11.03 11.31
CA GLU A 71 -1.70 -12.12 11.86
C GLU A 71 -0.85 -11.64 13.06
N LEU A 72 -0.20 -10.48 12.95
CA LEU A 72 0.54 -9.86 14.05
C LEU A 72 -0.36 -9.50 15.24
N ALA A 73 -1.59 -9.05 14.98
CA ALA A 73 -2.58 -8.71 15.99
C ALA A 73 -3.36 -9.92 16.54
N ALA A 74 -3.12 -11.12 16.03
CA ALA A 74 -3.82 -12.33 16.45
C ALA A 74 -3.52 -12.68 17.91
N THR A 75 -4.41 -13.46 18.51
CA THR A 75 -4.28 -13.98 19.87
C THR A 75 -4.04 -15.50 19.81
N PRO A 76 -3.63 -16.16 20.92
CA PRO A 76 -3.49 -17.61 20.96
C PRO A 76 -4.77 -18.36 20.56
N ALA A 77 -5.94 -17.76 20.80
CA ALA A 77 -7.23 -18.35 20.45
C ALA A 77 -7.58 -18.21 18.94
N THR A 78 -6.96 -17.25 18.24
CA THR A 78 -7.28 -16.91 16.86
C THR A 78 -6.24 -17.34 15.84
N SER A 79 -5.02 -17.67 16.28
CA SER A 79 -3.94 -18.09 15.37
C SER A 79 -3.12 -19.25 15.96
N PRO A 80 -2.98 -20.37 15.23
CA PRO A 80 -2.12 -21.48 15.68
C PRO A 80 -0.63 -21.10 15.71
N ARG A 81 -0.20 -20.12 14.92
CA ARG A 81 1.18 -19.65 14.91
C ARG A 81 1.43 -18.38 15.74
N PHE A 82 0.54 -18.07 16.69
CA PHE A 82 0.68 -16.92 17.58
C PHE A 82 2.06 -16.86 18.25
N ALA A 83 2.56 -17.98 18.78
CA ALA A 83 3.87 -18.04 19.45
C ALA A 83 5.02 -17.69 18.50
N ALA A 84 4.96 -18.18 17.26
CA ALA A 84 5.97 -17.86 16.23
C ALA A 84 5.97 -16.37 15.92
N VAL A 85 4.80 -15.80 15.63
CA VAL A 85 4.61 -14.38 15.31
C VAL A 85 4.96 -13.48 16.51
N ALA A 86 4.72 -13.94 17.73
CA ALA A 86 5.09 -13.23 18.95
C ALA A 86 6.61 -13.12 19.20
N GLY A 87 7.43 -13.71 18.34
CA GLY A 87 8.88 -13.52 18.31
C GLY A 87 9.72 -14.79 18.19
N ALA A 88 9.18 -15.96 18.56
CA ALA A 88 9.96 -17.22 18.56
C ALA A 88 10.19 -17.81 17.15
N GLY A 89 9.37 -17.42 16.15
CA GLY A 89 9.41 -17.97 14.80
C GLY A 89 10.23 -17.19 13.79
N PHE A 90 10.86 -16.08 14.18
CA PHE A 90 11.67 -15.29 13.24
C PHE A 90 13.05 -15.93 13.06
N VAL A 91 13.40 -16.19 11.82
CA VAL A 91 14.64 -16.91 11.45
C VAL A 91 15.41 -16.16 10.35
N ASP A 92 16.70 -16.41 10.26
CA ASP A 92 17.56 -15.86 9.22
C ASP A 92 17.17 -16.44 7.85
N GLY A 93 17.12 -15.59 6.83
CA GLY A 93 16.72 -16.00 5.48
C GLY A 93 15.24 -16.31 5.32
N CYS A 94 14.42 -16.01 6.33
CA CYS A 94 12.98 -16.24 6.42
C CYS A 94 12.56 -17.72 6.47
N GLY A 95 11.52 -18.01 7.24
CA GLY A 95 10.93 -19.34 7.30
C GLY A 95 10.19 -19.72 6.02
N LYS A 96 10.25 -21.01 5.67
CA LYS A 96 9.68 -21.54 4.45
C LYS A 96 8.28 -22.11 4.67
N ALA A 97 7.54 -22.29 3.57
CA ALA A 97 6.23 -22.92 3.58
C ALA A 97 6.22 -24.27 4.32
N GLY A 98 5.14 -24.53 5.05
CA GLY A 98 4.99 -25.74 5.87
C GLY A 98 5.61 -25.65 7.29
N THR A 99 6.17 -24.50 7.65
CA THR A 99 6.68 -24.25 9.02
C THR A 99 5.91 -23.11 9.68
N ASP A 100 5.90 -23.07 11.01
CA ASP A 100 5.30 -21.96 11.77
C ASP A 100 6.05 -20.64 11.55
N SER A 101 7.30 -20.71 11.10
CA SER A 101 8.15 -19.57 10.75
C SER A 101 7.92 -19.03 9.34
N HIS A 102 6.99 -19.59 8.55
CA HIS A 102 6.76 -19.21 7.17
C HIS A 102 6.58 -17.69 7.01
N GLY A 103 7.46 -17.07 6.23
CA GLY A 103 7.45 -15.62 5.99
C GLY A 103 7.94 -14.75 7.12
N LEU A 104 8.42 -15.34 8.24
CA LEU A 104 8.95 -14.61 9.38
C LEU A 104 10.47 -14.54 9.27
N CYS A 105 11.01 -13.34 9.17
CA CYS A 105 12.41 -13.07 8.91
C CYS A 105 13.03 -12.28 10.07
N THR A 106 14.25 -12.63 10.51
CA THR A 106 15.06 -11.72 11.31
C THR A 106 15.56 -10.58 10.44
N ARG A 107 15.89 -9.46 11.08
CA ARG A 107 16.51 -8.33 10.38
C ARG A 107 17.93 -8.71 9.94
N LEU A 108 18.19 -8.59 8.64
CA LEU A 108 19.50 -8.73 8.02
C LEU A 108 19.97 -7.41 7.40
N ALA A 109 21.23 -7.36 7.02
CA ALA A 109 21.81 -6.29 6.20
C ALA A 109 22.56 -6.96 5.02
N PRO A 110 22.07 -6.84 3.79
CA PRO A 110 20.84 -6.13 3.36
C PRO A 110 19.55 -6.76 3.91
N PRO A 111 18.42 -6.02 3.91
CA PRO A 111 17.13 -6.53 4.36
C PRO A 111 16.67 -7.77 3.59
N SER A 112 16.02 -8.73 4.25
CA SER A 112 15.61 -10.01 3.65
C SER A 112 14.72 -9.83 2.40
N TRP A 113 13.84 -8.83 2.38
CA TRP A 113 12.99 -8.54 1.23
C TRP A 113 13.75 -8.13 -0.04
N GLN A 114 15.00 -7.66 0.07
CA GLN A 114 15.85 -7.35 -1.08
C GLN A 114 16.52 -8.61 -1.65
N ALA A 115 16.86 -9.55 -0.78
CA ALA A 115 17.51 -10.80 -1.16
C ALA A 115 16.51 -11.81 -1.77
N ILE A 116 15.26 -11.79 -1.32
CA ILE A 116 14.19 -12.70 -1.77
C ILE A 116 13.60 -12.19 -3.08
N ASP A 117 13.39 -13.08 -4.04
CA ASP A 117 12.66 -12.75 -5.26
C ASP A 117 11.15 -12.64 -4.98
N LEU A 118 10.72 -11.42 -4.68
CA LEU A 118 9.30 -11.13 -4.38
C LEU A 118 8.36 -11.53 -5.53
N ALA A 119 8.83 -11.50 -6.78
CA ALA A 119 8.04 -11.82 -7.95
C ALA A 119 8.07 -13.30 -8.33
N GLY A 120 9.07 -14.03 -7.87
CA GLY A 120 9.24 -15.45 -8.10
C GLY A 120 8.38 -16.31 -7.16
N ALA A 121 8.59 -17.62 -7.24
CA ALA A 121 7.94 -18.60 -6.38
C ALA A 121 8.83 -18.95 -5.17
N ASP A 122 9.38 -17.93 -4.49
CA ASP A 122 10.22 -18.17 -3.33
C ASP A 122 9.39 -18.78 -2.18
N PRO A 123 9.81 -19.92 -1.61
CA PRO A 123 9.06 -20.61 -0.56
C PRO A 123 8.96 -19.84 0.77
N ALA A 124 9.73 -18.78 0.93
CA ALA A 124 9.64 -17.90 2.09
C ALA A 124 8.50 -16.87 1.99
N LEU A 125 7.91 -16.69 0.81
CA LEU A 125 6.81 -15.74 0.62
C LEU A 125 5.48 -16.36 1.04
N VAL A 126 4.77 -15.67 1.93
CA VAL A 126 3.41 -16.05 2.34
C VAL A 126 2.43 -15.52 1.31
N LEU A 127 1.62 -16.40 0.72
CA LEU A 127 0.50 -15.99 -0.13
C LEU A 127 -0.63 -15.43 0.73
N TYR A 128 -1.27 -14.38 0.24
CA TYR A 128 -2.49 -13.85 0.84
C TYR A 128 -3.50 -14.97 1.11
N GLY A 129 -4.06 -14.98 2.29
CA GLY A 129 -5.06 -15.96 2.68
C GLY A 129 -4.51 -17.29 3.18
N THR A 130 -3.19 -17.54 3.16
CA THR A 130 -2.61 -18.78 3.67
C THR A 130 -3.06 -19.08 5.10
N PHE A 131 -3.12 -18.07 5.94
CA PHE A 131 -3.53 -18.22 7.35
C PHE A 131 -4.95 -17.70 7.62
N SER A 132 -5.50 -16.86 6.75
CA SER A 132 -6.85 -16.29 6.89
C SER A 132 -7.91 -17.01 6.06
N MET A 133 -7.52 -17.99 5.24
CA MET A 133 -8.40 -18.76 4.34
C MET A 133 -9.20 -17.88 3.37
N ARG A 134 -8.61 -16.76 2.95
CA ARG A 134 -9.21 -15.78 2.03
C ARG A 134 -8.57 -15.88 0.66
N GLY A 135 -9.31 -15.54 -0.38
CA GLY A 135 -8.81 -15.39 -1.74
C GLY A 135 -9.16 -14.03 -2.28
N LEU A 136 -8.30 -13.47 -3.13
CA LEU A 136 -8.54 -12.22 -3.84
C LEU A 136 -8.83 -12.54 -5.31
N GLY A 137 -10.00 -12.09 -5.80
CA GLY A 137 -10.36 -12.19 -7.21
C GLY A 137 -9.88 -10.99 -8.03
N GLY A 138 -9.82 -11.16 -9.36
CA GLY A 138 -9.51 -10.06 -10.29
C GLY A 138 -8.04 -9.66 -10.36
N VAL A 139 -7.13 -10.52 -9.87
CA VAL A 139 -5.69 -10.38 -9.92
C VAL A 139 -5.07 -11.55 -10.67
N ALA A 140 -3.93 -11.35 -11.35
CA ALA A 140 -3.25 -12.41 -12.09
C ALA A 140 -2.69 -13.49 -11.16
N GLN A 141 -2.17 -13.09 -10.01
CA GLN A 141 -1.67 -13.97 -8.95
C GLN A 141 -2.08 -13.44 -7.59
N GLN A 142 -2.22 -14.36 -6.59
CA GLN A 142 -2.44 -13.93 -5.22
C GLN A 142 -1.26 -13.07 -4.73
N PRO A 143 -1.54 -11.96 -4.05
CA PRO A 143 -0.49 -11.13 -3.49
C PRO A 143 0.27 -11.90 -2.40
N ARG A 144 1.48 -11.46 -2.10
CA ARG A 144 2.43 -12.14 -1.20
C ARG A 144 3.02 -11.15 -0.23
N TYR A 145 3.43 -11.66 0.91
CA TYR A 145 4.10 -10.84 1.90
C TYR A 145 5.19 -11.60 2.66
N LEU A 146 6.02 -10.85 3.35
CA LEU A 146 6.92 -11.31 4.40
C LEU A 146 6.94 -10.30 5.54
N ILE A 147 7.32 -10.77 6.73
CA ILE A 147 7.36 -9.98 7.96
C ILE A 147 8.77 -10.04 8.53
N GLU A 148 9.42 -8.90 8.66
CA GLU A 148 10.75 -8.80 9.26
C GLU A 148 10.64 -8.20 10.66
N LEU A 149 11.20 -8.89 11.66
CA LEU A 149 11.31 -8.40 13.02
C LEU A 149 12.43 -7.36 13.08
N LEU A 150 12.11 -6.15 13.51
CA LEU A 150 13.06 -5.08 13.74
C LEU A 150 13.57 -5.10 15.20
N PRO A 151 14.63 -4.33 15.51
CA PRO A 151 15.14 -4.27 16.89
C PRO A 151 14.05 -3.88 17.89
N PHE A 152 14.04 -4.57 19.01
CA PHE A 152 13.13 -4.31 20.12
C PHE A 152 13.49 -3.00 20.83
N SER A 153 12.47 -2.24 21.20
CA SER A 153 12.60 -1.05 22.05
C SER A 153 11.85 -1.28 23.37
N PRO A 154 12.52 -1.24 24.53
CA PRO A 154 11.84 -1.40 25.81
C PRO A 154 10.71 -0.40 26.03
N ALA A 155 10.88 0.84 25.52
CA ALA A 155 9.90 1.90 25.68
C ALA A 155 8.71 1.78 24.73
N TYR A 156 8.94 1.27 23.51
CA TYR A 156 7.93 1.31 22.44
C TYR A 156 7.43 -0.08 22.01
N GLY A 157 8.06 -1.14 22.46
CA GLY A 157 7.71 -2.52 22.11
C GLY A 157 8.46 -3.05 20.89
N ARG A 158 7.82 -3.95 20.15
CA ARG A 158 8.35 -4.57 18.94
C ARG A 158 7.91 -3.84 17.70
N PHE A 159 8.82 -3.77 16.75
CA PHE A 159 8.53 -3.21 15.44
C PHE A 159 8.67 -4.29 14.37
N TYR A 160 7.78 -4.29 13.42
CA TYR A 160 7.77 -5.19 12.29
C TYR A 160 7.76 -4.40 11.00
N ARG A 161 8.61 -4.78 10.07
CA ARG A 161 8.50 -4.31 8.69
C ARG A 161 7.78 -5.39 7.88
N ILE A 162 6.66 -5.05 7.32
CA ILE A 162 5.90 -5.92 6.43
C ILE A 162 6.17 -5.45 5.02
N THR A 163 6.60 -6.35 4.15
CA THR A 163 6.77 -6.08 2.72
C THR A 163 5.80 -6.94 1.96
N ALA A 164 4.95 -6.33 1.14
CA ALA A 164 3.94 -7.01 0.35
C ALA A 164 4.08 -6.68 -1.13
N LEU A 165 3.93 -7.69 -1.99
CA LEU A 165 3.85 -7.57 -3.44
C LEU A 165 2.41 -7.88 -3.87
N GLY A 166 1.80 -6.93 -4.57
CA GLY A 166 0.51 -7.10 -5.24
C GLY A 166 0.67 -7.19 -6.75
N PHE A 167 -0.18 -7.99 -7.36
CA PHE A 167 -0.28 -8.15 -8.81
C PHE A 167 -1.56 -7.50 -9.31
N GLY A 168 -1.48 -6.86 -10.49
CA GLY A 168 -2.65 -6.39 -11.21
C GLY A 168 -3.40 -7.53 -11.90
N GLN A 169 -4.23 -7.18 -12.87
CA GLN A 169 -4.86 -8.17 -13.74
C GLN A 169 -3.83 -8.85 -14.67
N ARG A 170 -2.67 -8.19 -14.89
CA ARG A 170 -1.54 -8.73 -15.62
C ARG A 170 -0.39 -9.00 -14.67
N ASP A 171 0.33 -10.10 -14.88
CA ASP A 171 1.53 -10.44 -14.11
C ASP A 171 2.65 -9.40 -14.18
N SER A 172 2.71 -8.64 -15.27
CA SER A 172 3.70 -7.58 -15.45
C SER A 172 3.42 -6.35 -14.60
N THR A 173 2.17 -6.15 -14.15
CA THR A 173 1.79 -5.01 -13.32
C THR A 173 1.92 -5.40 -11.85
N ARG A 174 2.91 -4.82 -11.20
CA ARG A 174 3.32 -5.19 -9.84
C ARG A 174 3.52 -3.95 -9.00
N VAL A 175 3.09 -4.00 -7.74
CA VAL A 175 3.28 -2.93 -6.76
C VAL A 175 3.82 -3.54 -5.48
N VAL A 176 4.91 -2.97 -4.96
CA VAL A 176 5.47 -3.36 -3.67
C VAL A 176 5.16 -2.27 -2.64
N LEU A 177 4.53 -2.68 -1.55
CA LEU A 177 4.26 -1.82 -0.41
C LEU A 177 5.05 -2.31 0.81
N GLN A 178 5.50 -1.37 1.60
CA GLN A 178 6.06 -1.64 2.92
C GLN A 178 5.28 -0.90 3.99
N SER A 179 4.96 -1.58 5.09
CA SER A 179 4.46 -0.94 6.30
C SER A 179 5.39 -1.17 7.48
N LEU A 180 5.36 -0.22 8.40
CA LEU A 180 5.97 -0.34 9.73
C LEU A 180 4.84 -0.52 10.74
N TYR A 181 4.80 -1.69 11.37
CA TYR A 181 3.81 -2.06 12.35
C TYR A 181 4.44 -2.13 13.74
N ARG A 182 3.78 -1.56 14.74
CA ARG A 182 4.22 -1.57 16.13
C ARG A 182 3.31 -2.44 16.98
N MET A 183 3.91 -3.31 17.75
CA MET A 183 3.28 -4.08 18.82
C MET A 183 3.77 -3.52 20.16
N PRO A 184 2.87 -3.06 21.05
CA PRO A 184 3.28 -2.58 22.37
C PRO A 184 3.98 -3.69 23.16
N PRO A 185 4.81 -3.35 24.14
CA PRO A 185 5.31 -4.34 25.08
C PRO A 185 4.12 -4.99 25.79
N PRO A 186 4.22 -6.26 26.21
CA PRO A 186 3.18 -6.87 27.03
C PRO A 186 2.92 -5.97 28.23
N ALA A 187 1.66 -5.78 28.58
CA ALA A 187 1.30 -5.03 29.77
C ALA A 187 2.08 -5.63 30.95
N ALA A 188 2.77 -4.81 31.71
CA ALA A 188 3.34 -5.26 32.96
C ALA A 188 2.18 -5.86 33.77
N GLY A 189 2.26 -7.13 34.05
CA GLY A 189 1.28 -7.77 34.93
C GLY A 189 1.17 -6.97 36.23
N PRO A 190 0.07 -7.08 36.98
CA PRO A 190 0.00 -6.43 38.27
C PRO A 190 1.29 -6.75 39.03
N GLY A 191 2.05 -5.70 39.33
CA GLY A 191 3.29 -5.85 40.10
C GLY A 191 2.99 -6.68 41.34
N PRO A 192 4.02 -7.35 41.91
CA PRO A 192 3.83 -8.05 43.17
C PRO A 192 3.11 -7.10 44.13
N PRO A 193 2.11 -7.59 44.91
CA PRO A 193 1.41 -6.74 45.85
C PRO A 193 2.46 -6.03 46.73
N GLY A 194 2.42 -4.69 46.62
CA GLY A 194 3.32 -3.88 47.46
C GLY A 194 3.19 -4.30 48.94
N PRO A 195 4.22 -4.10 49.78
CA PRO A 195 4.11 -4.39 51.18
C PRO A 195 2.84 -3.74 51.73
N PRO A 196 2.08 -4.42 52.58
CA PRO A 196 0.82 -3.90 53.13
C PRO A 196 1.06 -2.48 53.67
N THR A 197 0.38 -1.52 53.06
CA THR A 197 0.39 -0.15 53.53
C THR A 197 -0.24 -0.20 54.93
N VAL A 198 0.55 -0.11 55.97
CA VAL A 198 0.04 0.03 57.34
C VAL A 198 -0.75 1.33 57.35
N ALA A 199 -2.05 1.22 57.58
CA ALA A 199 -2.93 2.40 57.70
C ALA A 199 -2.33 3.30 58.79
N PRO A 200 -2.10 4.60 58.56
CA PRO A 200 -1.67 5.50 59.61
C PRO A 200 -2.73 5.54 60.71
N ALA A 201 -2.27 5.38 61.96
CA ALA A 201 -3.15 5.50 63.12
C ALA A 201 -3.94 6.82 63.02
N ALA A 202 -5.26 6.74 63.25
CA ALA A 202 -6.15 7.90 63.22
C ALA A 202 -5.62 8.97 64.21
N GLY A 203 -5.17 10.12 63.71
CA GLY A 203 -4.74 11.23 64.52
C GLY A 203 -3.76 12.23 63.93
N ALA A 204 -3.28 12.09 62.67
CA ALA A 204 -2.42 13.10 62.07
C ALA A 204 -3.23 14.13 61.22
N PRO A 205 -2.97 15.47 61.36
CA PRO A 205 -3.64 16.49 60.57
C PRO A 205 -3.21 16.35 59.10
N ALA A 206 -4.17 16.39 58.19
CA ALA A 206 -3.99 16.34 56.74
C ALA A 206 -3.23 17.60 56.26
N THR A 207 -1.93 17.50 56.14
CA THR A 207 -1.10 18.45 55.38
C THR A 207 -1.31 18.17 53.89
N GLY A 208 -1.70 19.20 53.14
CA GLY A 208 -2.21 19.22 51.78
C GLY A 208 -1.56 18.23 50.80
N THR A 209 -2.40 17.51 50.09
CA THR A 209 -2.05 16.68 48.95
C THR A 209 -1.41 17.56 47.87
N PRO A 210 -0.16 17.30 47.45
CA PRO A 210 0.39 18.02 46.29
C PRO A 210 -0.48 17.76 45.06
N PRO A 211 -0.67 18.74 44.17
CA PRO A 211 -1.46 18.56 42.97
C PRO A 211 -0.86 17.41 42.15
N ALA A 212 -1.72 16.46 41.78
CA ALA A 212 -1.32 15.35 40.91
C ALA A 212 -0.78 15.92 39.60
N THR A 213 0.51 15.75 39.39
CA THR A 213 1.14 16.06 38.09
C THR A 213 0.44 15.22 37.02
N PRO A 214 -0.07 15.84 35.93
CA PRO A 214 -0.71 15.06 34.85
C PRO A 214 0.27 14.00 34.36
N ALA A 215 -0.13 12.73 34.49
CA ALA A 215 0.68 11.60 34.01
C ALA A 215 0.89 11.75 32.51
N VAL A 216 2.14 11.96 32.10
CA VAL A 216 2.52 11.88 30.69
C VAL A 216 2.16 10.45 30.25
N PRO A 217 1.38 10.27 29.18
CA PRO A 217 0.98 8.93 28.72
C PRO A 217 2.23 8.10 28.44
N THR A 218 2.37 7.01 29.13
CA THR A 218 3.51 6.11 28.96
C THR A 218 3.46 5.52 27.54
N PRO A 219 4.55 5.46 26.78
CA PRO A 219 4.59 4.89 25.43
C PRO A 219 4.00 3.48 25.31
N ALA A 220 4.03 2.72 26.40
CA ALA A 220 3.41 1.40 26.52
C ALA A 220 1.87 1.42 26.40
N ALA A 221 1.21 2.56 26.65
CA ALA A 221 -0.23 2.71 26.52
C ALA A 221 -0.71 2.89 25.06
N LEU A 222 0.21 3.04 24.11
CA LEU A 222 -0.17 3.17 22.69
C LEU A 222 -0.56 1.81 22.11
N PRO A 223 -1.68 1.69 21.35
CA PRO A 223 -2.16 0.42 20.81
C PRO A 223 -1.21 -0.17 19.77
N ALA A 224 -1.38 -1.47 19.49
CA ALA A 224 -0.79 -2.10 18.31
C ALA A 224 -1.36 -1.44 17.05
N GLN A 225 -0.49 -0.94 16.17
CA GLN A 225 -0.95 -0.21 14.98
C GLN A 225 0.12 -0.09 13.91
N ARG A 226 -0.34 0.14 12.69
CA ARG A 226 0.50 0.62 11.59
C ARG A 226 0.96 2.05 11.89
N ILE A 227 2.27 2.29 11.88
CA ILE A 227 2.85 3.63 12.10
C ILE A 227 2.94 4.39 10.78
N GLY A 228 3.24 3.69 9.69
CA GLY A 228 3.35 4.27 8.38
C GLY A 228 3.48 3.21 7.30
N TRP A 229 3.33 3.63 6.06
CA TRP A 229 3.54 2.79 4.90
C TRP A 229 4.13 3.59 3.74
N ARG A 230 4.75 2.89 2.78
CA ARG A 230 5.29 3.48 1.56
C ARG A 230 5.24 2.50 0.39
N GLU A 231 5.17 3.02 -0.81
CA GLU A 231 5.44 2.25 -2.02
C GLU A 231 6.95 2.19 -2.28
N VAL A 232 7.44 1.02 -2.69
CA VAL A 232 8.85 0.81 -3.08
C VAL A 232 8.89 0.67 -4.60
N ALA A 233 8.90 1.80 -5.30
CA ALA A 233 8.83 1.82 -6.76
C ALA A 233 10.09 1.22 -7.44
N ASN A 234 11.26 1.34 -6.81
CA ASN A 234 12.54 0.87 -7.33
C ASN A 234 12.96 -0.52 -6.83
N TRP A 235 12.00 -1.32 -6.30
CA TRP A 235 12.30 -2.64 -5.74
C TRP A 235 13.05 -3.59 -6.69
N PRO A 236 12.82 -3.61 -8.04
CA PRO A 236 13.58 -4.49 -8.92
C PRO A 236 15.07 -4.14 -8.96
N ALA A 237 15.40 -2.85 -8.94
CA ALA A 237 16.80 -2.40 -8.91
C ALA A 237 17.47 -2.74 -7.58
N LEU A 238 16.76 -2.57 -6.46
CA LEU A 238 17.25 -2.93 -5.13
C LEU A 238 17.50 -4.43 -5.00
N HIS A 239 16.62 -5.27 -5.54
CA HIS A 239 16.82 -6.72 -5.58
C HIS A 239 18.01 -7.12 -6.47
N ALA A 240 18.17 -6.50 -7.64
CA ALA A 240 19.28 -6.77 -8.52
C ALA A 240 20.65 -6.40 -7.90
N ALA A 241 20.69 -5.39 -7.05
CA ALA A 241 21.91 -4.93 -6.37
C ALA A 241 22.37 -5.88 -5.22
N THR A 242 21.55 -6.85 -4.83
CA THR A 242 21.85 -7.81 -3.75
C THR A 242 22.29 -9.18 -4.27
N LYS A 243 22.25 -9.39 -5.58
CA LYS A 243 22.72 -10.60 -6.27
C LYS A 243 24.18 -10.47 -6.67
#